data_48db95413f39f7c31a3e7195f8dd4ba7
#
_entry.id   48db95413f39f7c31a3e7195f8dd4ba7
#
_cell.length_a   1.000
_cell.length_b   1.000
_cell.length_c   1.000
_cell.angle_alpha   90.00
_cell.angle_beta   90.00
_cell.angle_gamma   90.00
#
_symmetry.space_group_name_H-M   'P 1'
#
loop_
_entity.id
_entity.type
_entity.pdbx_description
1 polymer ?
#
loop_
_entity_poly.entity_id
_entity_poly.type
_entity_poly.pdbx_seq_one_letter_code
_entity_poly.pdbx_strand_id
1 'polypeptide(L)'
;IQNQGEEMIWFFTQDITDVIKNRDELRELNYLMDAILNNIPVYLFVKDPEDDFRYLYWNKAFASHSKIPASKALGRTDFEVFPEYENAEKFHRDDLELIRTRERMEMQETYVTATGEPRIVQTLKTLVPLEGRTPLIIGISWDIENIQNIEQELIFARIKAEQSDRLKTAFLANMSHEIRTPLN
;
A
#
# COMPACT_ATOMS: atom_id res chain seq x y z
N ILE A 1 77.89 -13.26 21.88
CA ILE A 1 77.04 -12.07 21.63
C ILE A 1 75.66 -12.63 21.35
N GLN A 2 74.85 -12.65 22.39
CA GLN A 2 73.42 -13.00 22.25
C GLN A 2 72.62 -11.77 21.70
N ASN A 3 72.07 -11.91 20.54
CA ASN A 3 71.19 -10.93 19.94
C ASN A 3 69.80 -11.15 20.57
N GLN A 4 69.44 -10.29 21.49
CA GLN A 4 68.06 -10.22 21.99
C GLN A 4 67.16 -9.59 20.88
N GLY A 5 66.40 -10.42 20.23
CA GLY A 5 65.39 -9.96 19.28
C GLY A 5 64.27 -9.23 20.05
N GLU A 6 64.20 -7.91 19.89
CA GLU A 6 63.06 -7.14 20.34
C GLU A 6 61.85 -7.48 19.44
N GLU A 7 60.83 -8.13 20.00
CA GLU A 7 59.57 -8.32 19.34
C GLU A 7 58.79 -6.98 19.38
N MET A 8 58.59 -6.38 18.21
CA MET A 8 57.84 -5.14 18.07
C MET A 8 56.39 -5.48 17.73
N ILE A 9 55.46 -5.16 18.61
CA ILE A 9 54.01 -5.32 18.40
C ILE A 9 53.44 -4.01 17.90
N TRP A 10 52.86 -4.02 16.70
CA TRP A 10 52.16 -2.87 16.12
C TRP A 10 50.67 -2.95 16.44
N PHE A 11 50.12 -1.89 17.02
CA PHE A 11 48.68 -1.73 17.22
C PHE A 11 48.14 -0.73 16.21
N PHE A 12 47.12 -1.13 15.46
CA PHE A 12 46.37 -0.22 14.63
C PHE A 12 45.02 0.01 15.31
N THR A 13 44.70 1.26 15.61
CA THR A 13 43.40 1.67 16.12
C THR A 13 42.71 2.52 15.05
N GLN A 14 41.46 2.20 14.73
CA GLN A 14 40.64 3.00 13.84
C GLN A 14 39.42 3.50 14.64
N ASP A 15 39.15 4.79 14.56
CA ASP A 15 37.92 5.34 15.10
C ASP A 15 36.75 4.93 14.21
N ILE A 16 35.85 4.13 14.74
CA ILE A 16 34.66 3.63 14.04
C ILE A 16 33.37 4.24 14.57
N THR A 17 33.46 5.30 15.40
CA THR A 17 32.33 5.93 16.06
C THR A 17 31.29 6.41 15.05
N ASP A 18 31.69 7.09 13.97
CA ASP A 18 30.81 7.58 12.92
C ASP A 18 30.17 6.41 12.14
N VAL A 19 30.94 5.34 11.90
CA VAL A 19 30.41 4.15 11.21
C VAL A 19 29.32 3.47 12.04
N ILE A 20 29.52 3.34 13.34
CA ILE A 20 28.52 2.76 14.25
C ILE A 20 27.29 3.67 14.30
N LYS A 21 27.47 4.97 14.48
CA LYS A 21 26.39 5.93 14.53
C LYS A 21 25.54 5.92 13.25
N ASN A 22 26.16 6.04 12.09
CA ASN A 22 25.48 5.99 10.81
C ASN A 22 24.71 4.66 10.60
N ARG A 23 25.29 3.54 11.02
CA ARG A 23 24.64 2.24 10.96
C ARG A 23 23.40 2.17 11.86
N ASP A 24 23.49 2.72 13.06
CA ASP A 24 22.38 2.69 14.02
C ASP A 24 21.26 3.64 13.58
N GLU A 25 21.58 4.82 13.04
CA GLU A 25 20.61 5.73 12.42
C GLU A 25 19.89 5.08 11.23
N LEU A 26 20.63 4.36 10.35
CA LEU A 26 20.04 3.61 9.25
C LEU A 26 19.11 2.48 9.72
N ARG A 27 19.47 1.79 10.80
CA ARG A 27 18.61 0.75 11.39
C ARG A 27 17.32 1.32 11.96
N GLU A 28 17.41 2.45 12.67
CA GLU A 28 16.24 3.13 13.22
C GLU A 28 15.32 3.62 12.11
N LEU A 29 15.87 4.23 11.05
CA LEU A 29 15.10 4.66 9.90
C LEU A 29 14.41 3.49 9.19
N ASN A 30 15.13 2.38 8.95
CA ASN A 30 14.56 1.18 8.35
C ASN A 30 13.44 0.59 9.21
N TYR A 31 13.63 0.52 10.53
CA TYR A 31 12.60 0.06 11.46
C TYR A 31 11.35 0.96 11.42
N LEU A 32 11.53 2.28 11.42
CA LEU A 32 10.44 3.24 11.32
C LEU A 32 9.69 3.11 9.98
N MET A 33 10.42 2.99 8.87
CA MET A 33 9.83 2.77 7.54
C MET A 33 9.02 1.49 7.48
N ASP A 34 9.57 0.38 7.97
CA ASP A 34 8.85 -0.90 8.03
C ASP A 34 7.60 -0.81 8.92
N ALA A 35 7.70 -0.14 10.07
CA ALA A 35 6.56 0.06 10.95
C ALA A 35 5.46 0.89 10.27
N ILE A 36 5.79 1.96 9.56
CA ILE A 36 4.83 2.78 8.82
C ILE A 36 4.19 1.95 7.70
N LEU A 37 5.00 1.36 6.81
CA LEU A 37 4.52 0.66 5.62
C LEU A 37 3.68 -0.59 5.94
N ASN A 38 3.93 -1.23 7.10
CA ASN A 38 3.16 -2.39 7.55
C ASN A 38 1.89 -2.05 8.34
N ASN A 39 1.71 -0.79 8.76
CA ASN A 39 0.52 -0.35 9.50
C ASN A 39 -0.43 0.54 8.69
N ILE A 40 -0.06 0.98 7.48
CA ILE A 40 -0.98 1.67 6.59
C ILE A 40 -2.00 0.67 5.99
N PRO A 41 -3.28 1.06 5.86
CA PRO A 41 -4.33 0.19 5.34
C PRO A 41 -4.38 0.16 3.80
N VAL A 42 -3.22 0.13 3.16
CA VAL A 42 -3.08 -0.01 1.70
C VAL A 42 -2.18 -1.18 1.37
N TYR A 43 -2.38 -1.79 0.22
CA TYR A 43 -1.61 -2.92 -0.28
C TYR A 43 -0.43 -2.37 -1.07
N LEU A 44 0.78 -2.50 -0.52
CA LEU A 44 1.99 -1.93 -1.10
C LEU A 44 2.92 -3.04 -1.59
N PHE A 45 3.41 -2.86 -2.81
CA PHE A 45 4.47 -3.69 -3.37
C PHE A 45 5.49 -2.85 -4.14
N VAL A 46 6.69 -3.40 -4.27
CA VAL A 46 7.77 -2.86 -5.10
C VAL A 46 8.31 -3.98 -5.97
N LYS A 47 8.57 -3.69 -7.24
CA LYS A 47 9.19 -4.62 -8.20
C LYS A 47 10.43 -4.04 -8.83
N ASP A 48 11.36 -4.92 -9.17
CA ASP A 48 12.60 -4.59 -9.88
C ASP A 48 12.50 -4.99 -11.36
N PRO A 49 12.41 -4.04 -12.28
CA PRO A 49 12.40 -4.37 -13.71
C PRO A 49 13.71 -4.97 -14.24
N GLU A 50 14.84 -4.71 -13.58
CA GLU A 50 16.14 -5.31 -13.96
C GLU A 50 16.28 -6.77 -13.51
N ASP A 51 15.49 -7.18 -12.52
CA ASP A 51 15.42 -8.56 -12.03
C ASP A 51 14.06 -9.21 -12.38
N ASP A 52 13.71 -9.20 -13.66
CA ASP A 52 12.52 -9.88 -14.21
C ASP A 52 11.22 -9.49 -13.50
N PHE A 53 11.09 -8.24 -13.07
CA PHE A 53 9.93 -7.72 -12.32
C PHE A 53 9.64 -8.47 -11.01
N ARG A 54 10.67 -9.01 -10.36
CA ARG A 54 10.52 -9.69 -9.07
C ARG A 54 10.15 -8.72 -7.97
N TYR A 55 9.33 -9.20 -7.05
CA TYR A 55 8.91 -8.44 -5.88
C TYR A 55 10.07 -8.22 -4.92
N LEU A 56 10.43 -6.96 -4.68
CA LEU A 56 11.40 -6.54 -3.67
C LEU A 56 10.73 -6.22 -2.33
N TYR A 57 9.47 -5.80 -2.36
CA TYR A 57 8.72 -5.44 -1.17
C TYR A 57 7.26 -5.87 -1.29
N TRP A 58 6.68 -6.29 -0.17
CA TRP A 58 5.31 -6.77 -0.05
C TRP A 58 4.86 -6.54 1.38
N ASN A 59 4.00 -5.55 1.64
CA ASN A 59 3.63 -5.20 3.00
C ASN A 59 2.63 -6.19 3.63
N LYS A 60 2.48 -6.07 4.94
CA LYS A 60 1.60 -6.96 5.73
C LYS A 60 0.14 -6.83 5.32
N ALA A 61 -0.33 -5.63 4.95
CA ALA A 61 -1.70 -5.42 4.50
C ALA A 61 -1.98 -6.21 3.22
N PHE A 62 -1.06 -6.17 2.23
CA PHE A 62 -1.21 -6.94 1.01
C PHE A 62 -1.13 -8.45 1.27
N ALA A 63 -0.22 -8.90 2.12
CA ALA A 63 -0.13 -10.31 2.50
C ALA A 63 -1.43 -10.83 3.13
N SER A 64 -2.06 -10.04 3.99
CA SER A 64 -3.32 -10.38 4.64
C SER A 64 -4.50 -10.42 3.66
N HIS A 65 -4.54 -9.48 2.72
CA HIS A 65 -5.62 -9.36 1.74
C HIS A 65 -5.52 -10.43 0.65
N SER A 66 -4.36 -10.61 0.04
CA SER A 66 -4.14 -11.60 -1.01
C SER A 66 -4.10 -13.06 -0.50
N LYS A 67 -3.94 -13.24 0.82
CA LYS A 67 -3.66 -14.53 1.46
C LYS A 67 -2.32 -15.13 1.03
N ILE A 68 -1.42 -14.29 0.51
CA ILE A 68 -0.07 -14.68 0.08
C ILE A 68 0.93 -14.03 1.03
N PRO A 69 1.63 -14.79 1.88
CA PRO A 69 2.61 -14.23 2.79
C PRO A 69 3.81 -13.65 2.01
N ALA A 70 4.43 -12.59 2.53
CA ALA A 70 5.57 -11.94 1.90
C ALA A 70 6.71 -12.92 1.56
N SER A 71 6.95 -13.93 2.38
CA SER A 71 7.96 -14.98 2.13
C SER A 71 7.70 -15.81 0.86
N LYS A 72 6.47 -15.82 0.36
CA LYS A 72 6.10 -16.47 -0.90
C LYS A 72 6.06 -15.51 -2.10
N ALA A 73 6.05 -14.19 -1.86
CA ALA A 73 6.05 -13.19 -2.91
C ALA A 73 7.46 -12.64 -3.20
N LEU A 74 8.24 -12.36 -2.16
CA LEU A 74 9.57 -11.77 -2.31
C LEU A 74 10.50 -12.63 -3.17
N GLY A 75 11.20 -11.99 -4.11
CA GLY A 75 12.09 -12.63 -5.08
C GLY A 75 11.39 -13.43 -6.18
N ARG A 76 10.08 -13.29 -6.32
CA ARG A 76 9.27 -13.99 -7.33
C ARG A 76 8.57 -13.02 -8.26
N THR A 77 8.22 -13.50 -9.46
CA THR A 77 7.45 -12.79 -10.47
C THR A 77 5.94 -12.94 -10.23
N ASP A 78 5.10 -12.16 -10.95
CA ASP A 78 3.65 -12.32 -10.91
C ASP A 78 3.21 -13.75 -11.24
N PHE A 79 3.86 -14.37 -12.24
CA PHE A 79 3.55 -15.72 -12.70
C PHE A 79 3.85 -16.81 -11.66
N GLU A 80 4.77 -16.53 -10.74
CA GLU A 80 5.12 -17.45 -9.63
C GLU A 80 4.28 -17.21 -8.38
N VAL A 81 3.67 -16.01 -8.26
CA VAL A 81 2.94 -15.57 -7.06
C VAL A 81 1.45 -15.79 -7.21
N PHE A 82 0.86 -15.41 -8.34
CA PHE A 82 -0.58 -15.50 -8.55
C PHE A 82 -0.99 -16.81 -9.19
N PRO A 83 -2.08 -17.46 -8.70
CA PRO A 83 -2.50 -18.77 -9.20
C PRO A 83 -3.11 -18.71 -10.61
N GLU A 84 -3.65 -17.56 -11.01
CA GLU A 84 -4.28 -17.36 -12.31
C GLU A 84 -3.31 -16.69 -13.29
N TYR A 85 -2.99 -17.40 -14.35
CA TYR A 85 -2.07 -16.93 -15.38
C TYR A 85 -2.54 -15.62 -16.05
N GLU A 86 -3.83 -15.48 -16.32
CA GLU A 86 -4.40 -14.29 -16.98
C GLU A 86 -4.17 -13.01 -16.15
N ASN A 87 -4.28 -13.10 -14.84
CA ASN A 87 -3.98 -11.98 -13.96
C ASN A 87 -2.49 -11.63 -13.96
N ALA A 88 -1.63 -12.65 -13.88
CA ALA A 88 -0.18 -12.45 -13.91
C ALA A 88 0.28 -11.82 -15.23
N GLU A 89 -0.26 -12.27 -16.36
CA GLU A 89 0.03 -11.70 -17.69
C GLU A 89 -0.42 -10.25 -17.80
N LYS A 90 -1.60 -9.92 -17.27
CA LYS A 90 -2.09 -8.54 -17.24
C LYS A 90 -1.16 -7.65 -16.40
N PHE A 91 -0.81 -8.06 -15.19
CA PHE A 91 0.05 -7.28 -14.30
C PHE A 91 1.42 -7.04 -14.92
N HIS A 92 2.00 -8.04 -15.54
CA HIS A 92 3.28 -7.92 -16.25
C HIS A 92 3.20 -6.98 -17.45
N ARG A 93 2.14 -7.06 -18.26
CA ARG A 93 1.91 -6.15 -19.40
C ARG A 93 1.76 -4.70 -18.94
N ASP A 94 1.03 -4.45 -17.85
CA ASP A 94 0.84 -3.12 -17.27
C ASP A 94 2.18 -2.56 -16.74
N ASP A 95 3.03 -3.42 -16.16
CA ASP A 95 4.36 -3.03 -15.70
C ASP A 95 5.30 -2.67 -16.87
N LEU A 96 5.25 -3.43 -17.97
CA LEU A 96 5.98 -3.08 -19.20
C LEU A 96 5.51 -1.76 -19.80
N GLU A 97 4.21 -1.51 -19.82
CA GLU A 97 3.64 -0.26 -20.31
C GLU A 97 4.07 0.93 -19.44
N LEU A 98 4.07 0.77 -18.12
CA LEU A 98 4.57 1.79 -17.19
C LEU A 98 6.04 2.13 -17.44
N ILE A 99 6.90 1.14 -17.68
CA ILE A 99 8.31 1.37 -18.03
C ILE A 99 8.44 2.10 -19.37
N ARG A 100 7.61 1.74 -20.35
CA ARG A 100 7.62 2.32 -21.69
C ARG A 100 7.16 3.78 -21.71
N THR A 101 6.04 4.08 -21.04
CA THR A 101 5.43 5.43 -21.05
C THR A 101 6.05 6.35 -20.03
N ARG A 102 6.54 5.82 -18.93
CA ARG A 102 6.97 6.54 -17.72
C ARG A 102 5.86 7.39 -17.09
N GLU A 103 4.62 7.15 -17.45
CA GLU A 103 3.47 7.85 -16.92
C GLU A 103 2.83 7.03 -15.80
N ARG A 104 2.48 7.68 -14.71
CA ARG A 104 1.72 7.07 -13.60
C ARG A 104 0.44 6.45 -14.13
N MET A 105 0.18 5.22 -13.75
CA MET A 105 -1.01 4.47 -14.13
C MET A 105 -1.94 4.31 -12.93
N GLU A 106 -3.22 4.60 -13.11
CA GLU A 106 -4.25 4.36 -12.12
C GLU A 106 -5.39 3.57 -12.77
N MET A 107 -5.73 2.44 -12.16
CA MET A 107 -6.69 1.52 -12.75
C MET A 107 -7.44 0.71 -11.69
N GLN A 108 -8.64 0.27 -12.04
CA GLN A 108 -9.35 -0.74 -11.27
C GLN A 108 -8.90 -2.13 -11.72
N GLU A 109 -8.52 -2.96 -10.78
CA GLU A 109 -8.05 -4.32 -11.04
C GLU A 109 -8.90 -5.34 -10.28
N THR A 110 -9.12 -6.48 -10.93
CA THR A 110 -9.68 -7.66 -10.28
C THR A 110 -8.61 -8.74 -10.23
N TYR A 111 -8.41 -9.35 -9.08
CA TYR A 111 -7.54 -10.51 -8.95
C TYR A 111 -8.14 -11.55 -8.00
N VAL A 112 -7.63 -12.76 -8.08
CA VAL A 112 -8.08 -13.87 -7.25
C VAL A 112 -7.05 -14.11 -6.14
N THR A 113 -7.52 -14.13 -4.90
CA THR A 113 -6.68 -14.43 -3.73
C THR A 113 -6.19 -15.88 -3.77
N ALA A 114 -5.19 -16.22 -2.95
CA ALA A 114 -4.73 -17.60 -2.81
C ALA A 114 -5.81 -18.59 -2.33
N THR A 115 -6.93 -18.09 -1.79
CA THR A 115 -8.09 -18.89 -1.37
C THR A 115 -9.19 -19.00 -2.42
N GLY A 116 -8.98 -18.43 -3.63
CA GLY A 116 -9.93 -18.46 -4.72
C GLY A 116 -11.01 -17.38 -4.67
N GLU A 117 -10.88 -16.38 -3.79
CA GLU A 117 -11.84 -15.28 -3.69
C GLU A 117 -11.48 -14.16 -4.66
N PRO A 118 -12.40 -13.71 -5.54
CA PRO A 118 -12.16 -12.52 -6.36
C PRO A 118 -12.18 -11.26 -5.47
N ARG A 119 -11.29 -10.31 -5.79
CA ARG A 119 -11.19 -9.01 -5.13
C ARG A 119 -11.07 -7.91 -6.17
N ILE A 120 -11.71 -6.80 -5.90
CA ILE A 120 -11.66 -5.60 -6.73
C ILE A 120 -10.91 -4.53 -5.95
N VAL A 121 -9.85 -4.02 -6.56
CA VAL A 121 -8.98 -2.99 -5.96
C VAL A 121 -8.77 -1.85 -6.93
N GLN A 122 -8.60 -0.66 -6.40
CA GLN A 122 -8.03 0.46 -7.14
C GLN A 122 -6.52 0.40 -6.98
N THR A 123 -5.79 0.40 -8.09
CA THR A 123 -4.33 0.31 -8.10
C THR A 123 -3.72 1.54 -8.74
N LEU A 124 -2.72 2.09 -8.07
CA LEU A 124 -1.84 3.13 -8.58
C LEU A 124 -0.46 2.52 -8.76
N LYS A 125 0.08 2.58 -9.98
CA LYS A 125 1.47 2.20 -10.27
C LYS A 125 2.28 3.42 -10.69
N THR A 126 3.49 3.55 -10.18
CA THR A 126 4.42 4.63 -10.49
C THR A 126 5.86 4.16 -10.47
N LEU A 127 6.75 4.94 -11.10
CA LEU A 127 8.18 4.70 -11.13
C LEU A 127 8.89 5.52 -10.06
N VAL A 128 9.81 4.88 -9.34
CA VAL A 128 10.74 5.54 -8.43
C VAL A 128 12.13 5.51 -9.05
N PRO A 129 12.68 6.66 -9.44
CA PRO A 129 13.99 6.72 -10.05
C PRO A 129 15.07 6.35 -9.04
N LEU A 130 16.04 5.58 -9.49
CA LEU A 130 17.26 5.26 -8.75
C LEU A 130 18.45 5.70 -9.58
N GLU A 131 19.50 6.21 -8.90
CA GLU A 131 20.72 6.64 -9.57
C GLU A 131 21.42 5.47 -10.25
N GLY A 132 21.73 5.62 -11.54
CA GLY A 132 22.54 4.67 -12.30
C GLY A 132 21.85 3.36 -12.69
N ARG A 133 20.52 3.23 -12.51
CA ARG A 133 19.77 2.01 -12.89
C ARG A 133 18.33 2.31 -13.34
N THR A 134 17.68 1.28 -13.86
CA THR A 134 16.26 1.34 -14.20
C THR A 134 15.43 1.65 -12.95
N PRO A 135 14.41 2.55 -13.06
CA PRO A 135 13.57 2.88 -11.93
C PRO A 135 12.79 1.66 -11.42
N LEU A 136 12.57 1.60 -10.11
CA LEU A 136 11.71 0.60 -9.50
C LEU A 136 10.23 0.93 -9.76
N ILE A 137 9.40 -0.10 -9.83
CA ILE A 137 7.95 0.02 -9.86
C ILE A 137 7.43 -0.04 -8.43
N ILE A 138 6.67 0.99 -8.02
CA ILE A 138 5.86 0.96 -6.80
C ILE A 138 4.40 0.84 -7.19
N GLY A 139 3.71 -0.15 -6.63
CA GLY A 139 2.27 -0.28 -6.72
C GLY A 139 1.62 -0.09 -5.34
N ILE A 140 0.56 0.71 -5.32
CA ILE A 140 -0.27 0.94 -4.15
C ILE A 140 -1.70 0.60 -4.54
N SER A 141 -2.32 -0.33 -3.82
CA SER A 141 -3.70 -0.72 -4.08
C SER A 141 -4.54 -0.60 -2.81
N TRP A 142 -5.82 -0.35 -2.97
CA TRP A 142 -6.79 -0.31 -1.87
C TRP A 142 -8.11 -0.91 -2.30
N ASP A 143 -8.81 -1.50 -1.35
CA ASP A 143 -10.13 -2.09 -1.56
C ASP A 143 -11.17 -0.98 -1.76
N ILE A 144 -11.89 -1.04 -2.87
CA ILE A 144 -12.93 -0.06 -3.20
C ILE A 144 -14.32 -0.49 -2.73
N GLU A 145 -14.55 -1.78 -2.42
CA GLU A 145 -15.85 -2.26 -1.97
C GLU A 145 -16.28 -1.60 -0.66
N ASN A 146 -15.34 -1.48 0.28
CA ASN A 146 -15.60 -0.81 1.56
C ASN A 146 -15.92 0.68 1.39
N ILE A 147 -15.23 1.38 0.50
CA ILE A 147 -15.46 2.81 0.26
C ILE A 147 -16.83 3.02 -0.39
N GLN A 148 -17.18 2.24 -1.39
CA GLN A 148 -18.48 2.31 -2.07
C GLN A 148 -19.63 1.98 -1.12
N ASN A 149 -19.47 0.98 -0.26
CA ASN A 149 -20.48 0.64 0.74
C ASN A 149 -20.70 1.78 1.74
N ILE A 150 -19.62 2.38 2.26
CA ILE A 150 -19.68 3.51 3.19
C ILE A 150 -20.34 4.73 2.51
N GLU A 151 -20.01 5.03 1.26
CA GLU A 151 -20.63 6.11 0.49
C GLU A 151 -22.14 5.87 0.30
N GLN A 152 -22.54 4.66 -0.04
CA GLN A 152 -23.96 4.31 -0.18
C GLN A 152 -24.72 4.41 1.14
N GLU A 153 -24.13 3.94 2.24
CA GLU A 153 -24.74 4.09 3.58
C GLU A 153 -24.89 5.57 3.96
N LEU A 154 -23.89 6.40 3.65
CA LEU A 154 -23.94 7.83 3.92
C LEU A 154 -25.03 8.53 3.10
N ILE A 155 -25.13 8.21 1.81
CA ILE A 155 -26.18 8.74 0.93
C ILE A 155 -27.57 8.32 1.46
N PHE A 156 -27.75 7.07 1.83
CA PHE A 156 -29.02 6.57 2.38
C PHE A 156 -29.38 7.25 3.70
N ALA A 157 -28.43 7.40 4.62
CA ALA A 157 -28.62 8.09 5.89
C ALA A 157 -29.01 9.55 5.69
N ARG A 158 -28.39 10.24 4.72
CA ARG A 158 -28.70 11.63 4.36
C ARG A 158 -30.15 11.76 3.83
N ILE A 159 -30.53 10.90 2.89
CA ILE A 159 -31.89 10.90 2.33
C ILE A 159 -32.93 10.69 3.44
N LYS A 160 -32.70 9.76 4.35
CA LYS A 160 -33.58 9.48 5.49
C LYS A 160 -33.69 10.67 6.44
N ALA A 161 -32.58 11.35 6.71
CA ALA A 161 -32.60 12.58 7.54
C ALA A 161 -33.38 13.70 6.87
N GLU A 162 -33.19 13.96 5.58
CA GLU A 162 -33.91 14.97 4.81
C GLU A 162 -35.42 14.68 4.76
N GLN A 163 -35.81 13.42 4.60
CA GLN A 163 -37.23 13.01 4.65
C GLN A 163 -37.84 13.25 6.05
N SER A 164 -37.12 12.91 7.11
CA SER A 164 -37.54 13.14 8.48
C SER A 164 -37.79 14.65 8.76
N ASP A 165 -36.85 15.49 8.30
CA ASP A 165 -36.97 16.95 8.49
C ASP A 165 -38.15 17.54 7.69
N ARG A 166 -38.37 17.06 6.46
CA ARG A 166 -39.57 17.46 5.69
C ARG A 166 -40.87 17.06 6.37
N LEU A 167 -40.95 15.83 6.91
CA LEU A 167 -42.13 15.37 7.65
C LEU A 167 -42.35 16.18 8.93
N LYS A 168 -41.30 16.50 9.70
CA LYS A 168 -41.39 17.36 10.88
C LYS A 168 -41.90 18.75 10.52
N THR A 169 -41.36 19.34 9.44
CA THR A 169 -41.77 20.67 8.97
C THR A 169 -43.25 20.70 8.54
N ALA A 170 -43.68 19.69 7.76
CA ALA A 170 -45.05 19.54 7.32
C ALA A 170 -46.01 19.33 8.51
N PHE A 171 -45.61 18.50 9.48
CA PHE A 171 -46.38 18.26 10.71
C PHE A 171 -46.54 19.55 11.53
N LEU A 172 -45.47 20.31 11.75
CA LEU A 172 -45.52 21.58 12.47
C LEU A 172 -46.38 22.63 11.75
N ALA A 173 -46.34 22.70 10.42
CA ALA A 173 -47.17 23.58 9.62
C ALA A 173 -48.66 23.23 9.75
N ASN A 174 -49.02 21.94 9.66
CA ASN A 174 -50.39 21.47 9.82
C ASN A 174 -50.90 21.70 11.23
N MET A 175 -50.11 21.38 12.27
CA MET A 175 -50.49 21.66 13.66
C MET A 175 -50.71 23.15 13.92
N SER A 176 -49.85 24.02 13.39
CA SER A 176 -49.99 25.48 13.53
C SER A 176 -51.27 25.99 12.87
N HIS A 177 -51.73 25.38 11.77
CA HIS A 177 -52.97 25.71 11.09
C HIS A 177 -54.21 25.23 11.88
N GLU A 178 -54.17 24.01 12.41
CA GLU A 178 -55.27 23.45 13.20
C GLU A 178 -55.46 24.16 14.56
N ILE A 179 -54.37 24.63 15.18
CA ILE A 179 -54.45 25.40 16.43
C ILE A 179 -55.00 26.82 16.18
N ARG A 180 -54.71 27.41 15.03
CA ARG A 180 -55.15 28.77 14.71
C ARG A 180 -56.67 28.85 14.36
N THR A 181 -57.23 27.78 13.78
CA THR A 181 -58.60 27.73 13.30
C THR A 181 -59.65 27.81 14.43
N PRO A 182 -59.53 27.19 15.61
CA PRO A 182 -60.50 27.30 16.70
C PRO A 182 -60.37 28.55 17.56
N LEU A 183 -59.41 29.44 17.37
CA LEU A 183 -59.16 30.66 18.13
C LEU A 183 -59.70 31.93 17.48
N ASN A 184 -60.44 31.80 16.35
CA ASN A 184 -61.24 32.84 15.72
C ASN A 184 -62.72 32.46 15.81
#